data_056c2303b78bd0ccf50ba7bdbe08a383
#
_entry.id   056c2303b78bd0ccf50ba7bdbe08a383
#
_cell.length_a   1.000
_cell.length_b   1.000
_cell.length_c   1.000
_cell.angle_alpha   90.00
_cell.angle_beta   90.00
_cell.angle_gamma   90.00
#
_symmetry.space_group_name_H-M   'P 1'
#
loop_
_entity.id
_entity.type
_entity.pdbx_description
1 polymer ?
#
loop_
_entity_poly.entity_id
_entity_poly.type
_entity_poly.pdbx_seq_one_letter_code
_entity_poly.pdbx_strand_id
1 'polypeptide(L)'
;MILHALPQNSFAATVLNSSGIMGLAIMLVILFTCSAAIGSFVNACAMRLVRGEDVVFARSRCRSCAQQLGVLENLPVIGYLRHLGRCHCGKTQIGARYFGVETGFALLIINYALILPPLVAVGFAIAATCFSIAVLTDLEAMILHPSLLVMAAMPGCGLAAIHAWQVTGWHTDLADAMAGVVVGAGVPILANALYRWRRGQNGFGQGDFWLSAAVGAWLGPVYGLLAFLIACCIGAAIGIYLIIRDRANAVTRLPFGVFLGGTFLLFPNILLLFPW
;
A
#
# COMPACT_ATOMS: atom_id res chain seq x y z
N MET A 1 29.89 5.80 -0.90
CA MET A 1 29.62 4.35 -1.00
C MET A 1 28.14 4.03 -1.28
N ILE A 2 27.17 4.67 -0.60
CA ILE A 2 25.72 4.42 -0.85
C ILE A 2 25.25 4.91 -2.25
N LEU A 3 25.80 6.00 -2.76
CA LEU A 3 25.43 6.60 -4.04
C LEU A 3 25.75 5.74 -5.27
N HIS A 4 26.73 4.83 -5.19
CA HIS A 4 27.08 3.88 -6.26
C HIS A 4 26.16 2.64 -6.29
N ALA A 5 25.30 2.47 -5.30
CA ALA A 5 24.38 1.34 -5.22
C ALA A 5 22.98 1.62 -5.80
N LEU A 6 22.73 2.85 -6.28
CA LEU A 6 21.43 3.18 -6.91
C LEU A 6 21.34 2.55 -8.30
N PRO A 7 20.20 1.93 -8.65
CA PRO A 7 19.96 1.48 -10.00
C PRO A 7 20.07 2.67 -10.98
N GLN A 8 20.86 2.53 -12.05
CA GLN A 8 21.16 3.64 -12.96
C GLN A 8 19.92 4.31 -13.58
N ASN A 9 18.85 3.54 -13.74
CA ASN A 9 17.58 4.01 -14.29
C ASN A 9 16.61 4.52 -13.23
N SER A 10 17.00 4.58 -11.95
CA SER A 10 16.11 5.07 -10.89
C SER A 10 15.87 6.57 -10.99
N PHE A 11 14.74 7.02 -10.43
CA PHE A 11 14.42 8.44 -10.36
C PHE A 11 15.51 9.24 -9.62
N ALA A 12 16.01 8.69 -8.51
CA ALA A 12 17.08 9.30 -7.74
C ALA A 12 18.39 9.41 -8.53
N ALA A 13 18.76 8.37 -9.29
CA ALA A 13 19.94 8.41 -10.14
C ALA A 13 19.81 9.46 -11.27
N THR A 14 18.62 9.58 -11.86
CA THR A 14 18.33 10.61 -12.87
C THR A 14 18.53 12.02 -12.31
N VAL A 15 18.02 12.30 -11.11
CA VAL A 15 18.17 13.61 -10.45
C VAL A 15 19.63 13.85 -10.02
N LEU A 16 20.29 12.82 -9.50
CA LEU A 16 21.71 12.92 -9.09
C LEU A 16 22.60 13.28 -10.28
N ASN A 17 22.38 12.65 -11.44
CA ASN A 17 23.15 12.89 -12.65
C ASN A 17 22.89 14.28 -13.27
N SER A 18 21.66 14.80 -13.14
CA SER A 18 21.28 16.11 -13.71
C SER A 18 21.57 17.30 -12.80
N SER A 19 21.41 17.14 -11.49
CA SER A 19 21.41 18.26 -10.51
C SER A 19 22.38 18.03 -9.34
N GLY A 20 23.13 16.94 -9.35
CA GLY A 20 24.08 16.61 -8.31
C GLY A 20 23.44 16.28 -6.95
N ILE A 21 24.28 16.24 -5.91
CA ILE A 21 23.88 15.87 -4.54
C ILE A 21 22.85 16.86 -3.97
N MET A 22 22.98 18.15 -4.28
CA MET A 22 22.03 19.18 -3.81
C MET A 22 20.64 18.94 -4.38
N GLY A 23 20.53 18.64 -5.68
CA GLY A 23 19.25 18.31 -6.32
C GLY A 23 18.61 17.06 -5.71
N LEU A 24 19.41 16.02 -5.44
CA LEU A 24 18.93 14.81 -4.76
C LEU A 24 18.41 15.13 -3.35
N ALA A 25 19.14 15.93 -2.56
CA ALA A 25 18.72 16.30 -1.22
C ALA A 25 17.39 17.08 -1.23
N ILE A 26 17.26 18.05 -2.12
CA ILE A 26 16.02 18.83 -2.29
C ILE A 26 14.87 17.91 -2.70
N MET A 27 15.08 17.02 -3.66
CA MET A 27 14.07 16.03 -4.09
C MET A 27 13.60 15.17 -2.90
N LEU A 28 14.51 14.63 -2.11
CA LEU A 28 14.16 13.78 -0.96
C LEU A 28 13.34 14.54 0.09
N VAL A 29 13.67 15.80 0.37
CA VAL A 29 12.89 16.65 1.28
C VAL A 29 11.48 16.91 0.74
N ILE A 30 11.36 17.25 -0.55
CA ILE A 30 10.05 17.46 -1.20
C ILE A 30 9.24 16.18 -1.21
N LEU A 31 9.84 15.05 -1.59
CA LEU A 31 9.16 13.75 -1.60
C LEU A 31 8.69 13.37 -0.19
N PHE A 32 9.53 13.54 0.83
CA PHE A 32 9.13 13.23 2.20
C PHE A 32 7.93 14.07 2.63
N THR A 33 7.99 15.38 2.45
CA THR A 33 6.91 16.28 2.91
C THR A 33 5.60 16.05 2.16
N CYS A 34 5.65 15.93 0.83
CA CYS A 34 4.46 15.67 0.01
C CYS A 34 3.88 14.28 0.30
N SER A 35 4.72 13.25 0.40
CA SER A 35 4.26 11.89 0.64
C SER A 35 3.73 11.70 2.07
N ALA A 36 4.31 12.37 3.07
CA ALA A 36 3.75 12.39 4.42
C ALA A 36 2.36 13.05 4.45
N ALA A 37 2.14 14.11 3.65
CA ALA A 37 0.82 14.72 3.51
C ALA A 37 -0.19 13.77 2.86
N ILE A 38 0.22 13.00 1.83
CA ILE A 38 -0.60 11.95 1.23
C ILE A 38 -0.86 10.84 2.26
N GLY A 39 0.14 10.42 3.05
CA GLY A 39 -0.01 9.44 4.12
C GLY A 39 -1.03 9.86 5.19
N SER A 40 -1.04 11.14 5.56
CA SER A 40 -2.07 11.72 6.44
C SER A 40 -3.47 11.62 5.82
N PHE A 41 -3.59 11.94 4.54
CA PHE A 41 -4.84 11.78 3.78
C PHE A 41 -5.27 10.31 3.68
N VAL A 42 -4.34 9.38 3.38
CA VAL A 42 -4.59 7.92 3.35
C VAL A 42 -5.20 7.45 4.67
N ASN A 43 -4.61 7.84 5.79
CA ASN A 43 -5.13 7.45 7.11
C ASN A 43 -6.50 8.06 7.39
N ALA A 44 -6.72 9.34 7.03
CA ALA A 44 -8.03 9.99 7.17
C ALA A 44 -9.10 9.32 6.29
N CYS A 45 -8.78 9.03 5.02
CA CYS A 45 -9.65 8.32 4.08
C CYS A 45 -10.08 6.96 4.63
N ALA A 46 -9.12 6.14 5.06
CA ALA A 46 -9.42 4.81 5.59
C ALA A 46 -10.38 4.86 6.76
N MET A 47 -10.14 5.77 7.71
CA MET A 47 -11.01 5.94 8.88
C MET A 47 -12.42 6.44 8.54
N ARG A 48 -12.55 7.31 7.53
CA ARG A 48 -13.84 7.84 7.07
C ARG A 48 -14.64 6.80 6.31
N LEU A 49 -13.98 6.05 5.41
CA LEU A 49 -14.62 4.96 4.67
C LEU A 49 -15.19 3.89 5.62
N VAL A 50 -14.46 3.51 6.65
CA VAL A 50 -14.95 2.54 7.66
C VAL A 50 -16.18 3.07 8.42
N ARG A 51 -16.29 4.40 8.60
CA ARG A 51 -17.43 5.02 9.31
C ARG A 51 -18.57 5.46 8.41
N GLY A 52 -18.43 5.34 7.09
CA GLY A 52 -19.39 5.89 6.14
C GLY A 52 -19.45 7.41 6.11
N GLU A 53 -18.36 8.09 6.53
CA GLU A 53 -18.25 9.54 6.52
C GLU A 53 -17.79 10.05 5.14
N ASP A 54 -18.09 11.32 4.84
CA ASP A 54 -17.60 11.96 3.62
C ASP A 54 -16.07 12.02 3.62
N VAL A 55 -15.47 11.46 2.57
CA VAL A 55 -14.02 11.34 2.42
C VAL A 55 -13.37 12.66 2.00
N VAL A 56 -14.06 13.46 1.18
CA VAL A 56 -13.46 14.61 0.48
C VAL A 56 -13.63 15.92 1.26
N PHE A 57 -14.85 16.20 1.74
CA PHE A 57 -15.19 17.51 2.29
C PHE A 57 -15.13 17.61 3.82
N ALA A 58 -15.00 16.48 4.53
CA ALA A 58 -14.90 16.50 5.98
C ALA A 58 -13.56 17.10 6.43
N ARG A 59 -13.61 18.12 7.28
CA ARG A 59 -12.41 18.71 7.89
C ARG A 59 -11.89 17.88 9.06
N SER A 60 -10.57 17.89 9.27
CA SER A 60 -9.94 17.23 10.42
C SER A 60 -10.37 17.89 11.73
N ARG A 61 -10.92 17.09 12.64
CA ARG A 61 -11.41 17.55 13.96
C ARG A 61 -10.83 16.67 15.06
N CYS A 62 -10.60 17.27 16.23
CA CYS A 62 -10.26 16.51 17.43
C CYS A 62 -11.45 15.61 17.82
N ARG A 63 -11.16 14.34 18.12
CA ARG A 63 -12.20 13.36 18.49
C ARG A 63 -12.87 13.62 19.83
N SER A 64 -12.22 14.35 20.74
CA SER A 64 -12.73 14.59 22.09
C SER A 64 -13.39 15.95 22.26
N CYS A 65 -12.89 17.00 21.61
CA CYS A 65 -13.43 18.34 21.75
C CYS A 65 -14.12 18.87 20.50
N ALA A 66 -14.15 18.07 19.40
CA ALA A 66 -14.69 18.41 18.08
C ALA A 66 -14.09 19.68 17.44
N GLN A 67 -13.08 20.30 18.07
CA GLN A 67 -12.38 21.49 17.56
C GLN A 67 -11.66 21.13 16.25
N GLN A 68 -11.74 22.01 15.27
CA GLN A 68 -11.01 21.88 14.00
C GLN A 68 -9.52 22.02 14.27
N LEU A 69 -8.73 21.13 13.65
CA LEU A 69 -7.27 21.21 13.70
C LEU A 69 -6.77 22.37 12.86
N GLY A 70 -5.87 23.17 13.42
CA GLY A 70 -5.20 24.25 12.72
C GLY A 70 -4.24 23.73 11.65
N VAL A 71 -3.78 24.62 10.76
CA VAL A 71 -2.87 24.24 9.66
C VAL A 71 -1.58 23.60 10.18
N LEU A 72 -0.99 24.15 11.23
CA LEU A 72 0.25 23.65 11.84
C LEU A 72 0.04 22.32 12.59
N GLU A 73 -1.13 22.10 13.15
CA GLU A 73 -1.51 20.83 13.81
C GLU A 73 -1.78 19.72 12.80
N ASN A 74 -2.18 20.11 11.59
CA ASN A 74 -2.47 19.18 10.49
C ASN A 74 -1.25 18.93 9.60
N LEU A 75 -0.10 19.57 9.90
CA LEU A 75 1.16 19.25 9.19
C LEU A 75 1.61 17.84 9.56
N PRO A 76 1.78 16.95 8.57
CA PRO A 76 2.16 15.56 8.81
C PRO A 76 3.49 15.51 9.58
N VAL A 77 3.63 14.52 10.45
CA VAL A 77 4.81 14.30 11.28
C VAL A 77 5.10 15.45 12.25
N ILE A 78 5.15 16.69 11.74
CA ILE A 78 5.48 17.89 12.54
C ILE A 78 4.38 18.18 13.58
N GLY A 79 3.11 18.09 13.19
CA GLY A 79 1.98 18.28 14.09
C GLY A 79 2.02 17.29 15.27
N TYR A 80 2.34 16.02 14.99
CA TYR A 80 2.49 15.00 16.01
C TYR A 80 3.68 15.27 16.94
N LEU A 81 4.85 15.58 16.38
CA LEU A 81 6.08 15.83 17.17
C LEU A 81 5.96 17.10 18.03
N ARG A 82 5.36 18.19 17.49
CA ARG A 82 5.19 19.45 18.22
C ARG A 82 4.32 19.31 19.47
N HIS A 83 3.28 18.50 19.38
CA HIS A 83 2.34 18.29 20.49
C HIS A 83 2.59 16.99 21.26
N LEU A 84 3.70 16.28 20.97
CA LEU A 84 4.06 14.99 21.59
C LEU A 84 2.87 14.00 21.58
N GLY A 85 2.13 13.96 20.46
CA GLY A 85 0.97 13.10 20.33
C GLY A 85 -0.25 13.50 21.18
N ARG A 86 -0.33 14.75 21.63
CA ARG A 86 -1.49 15.24 22.41
C ARG A 86 -2.27 16.27 21.62
N CYS A 87 -3.59 16.23 21.72
CA CYS A 87 -4.43 17.29 21.18
C CYS A 87 -4.23 18.58 22.00
N HIS A 88 -4.43 19.74 21.37
CA HIS A 88 -4.40 21.05 22.05
C HIS A 88 -5.34 21.14 23.26
N CYS A 89 -6.43 20.38 23.28
CA CYS A 89 -7.31 20.28 24.45
C CYS A 89 -6.70 19.51 25.64
N GLY A 90 -5.54 18.88 25.50
CA GLY A 90 -4.85 18.09 26.52
C GLY A 90 -5.53 16.77 26.91
N LYS A 91 -6.77 16.54 26.47
CA LYS A 91 -7.61 15.41 26.91
C LYS A 91 -7.44 14.14 26.07
N THR A 92 -6.92 14.27 24.84
CA THR A 92 -6.82 13.13 23.91
C THR A 92 -5.40 12.94 23.45
N GLN A 93 -4.93 11.69 23.54
CA GLN A 93 -3.70 11.28 22.86
C GLN A 93 -4.01 11.02 21.37
N ILE A 94 -3.22 11.64 20.49
CA ILE A 94 -3.18 11.32 19.08
C ILE A 94 -2.41 10.01 18.98
N GLY A 95 -3.07 8.95 18.53
CA GLY A 95 -2.42 7.63 18.46
C GLY A 95 -1.14 7.65 17.64
N ALA A 96 -0.10 6.94 18.07
CA ALA A 96 1.16 6.75 17.34
C ALA A 96 0.96 6.19 15.92
N ARG A 97 -0.19 5.58 15.64
CA ARG A 97 -0.61 5.12 14.32
C ARG A 97 -0.56 6.24 13.26
N TYR A 98 -1.01 7.47 13.59
CA TYR A 98 -0.97 8.59 12.63
C TYR A 98 0.47 8.87 12.20
N PHE A 99 1.36 9.03 13.15
CA PHE A 99 2.78 9.22 12.90
C PHE A 99 3.38 8.05 12.10
N GLY A 100 3.02 6.81 12.47
CA GLY A 100 3.50 5.60 11.80
C GLY A 100 3.05 5.49 10.35
N VAL A 101 1.79 5.79 10.04
CA VAL A 101 1.27 5.76 8.67
C VAL A 101 1.88 6.87 7.82
N GLU A 102 1.96 8.10 8.34
CA GLU A 102 2.53 9.24 7.63
C GLU A 102 4.01 9.02 7.29
N THR A 103 4.80 8.62 8.29
CA THR A 103 6.25 8.36 8.10
C THR A 103 6.48 7.13 7.23
N GLY A 104 5.76 6.04 7.48
CA GLY A 104 5.88 4.80 6.72
C GLY A 104 5.53 4.99 5.25
N PHE A 105 4.45 5.72 4.95
CA PHE A 105 4.09 6.05 3.58
C PHE A 105 5.13 6.94 2.89
N ALA A 106 5.65 7.97 3.59
CA ALA A 106 6.69 8.83 3.05
C ALA A 106 7.98 8.04 2.74
N LEU A 107 8.41 7.15 3.63
CA LEU A 107 9.56 6.29 3.40
C LEU A 107 9.34 5.32 2.24
N LEU A 108 8.13 4.79 2.08
CA LEU A 108 7.76 3.92 0.97
C LEU A 108 7.89 4.63 -0.38
N ILE A 109 7.39 5.85 -0.50
CA ILE A 109 7.49 6.63 -1.74
C ILE A 109 8.93 7.04 -2.05
N ILE A 110 9.70 7.42 -1.03
CA ILE A 110 11.14 7.67 -1.19
C ILE A 110 11.83 6.40 -1.70
N ASN A 111 11.53 5.25 -1.11
CA ASN A 111 12.08 3.98 -1.56
C ASN A 111 11.78 3.71 -3.04
N TYR A 112 10.55 3.94 -3.51
CA TYR A 112 10.22 3.81 -4.92
C TYR A 112 11.05 4.76 -5.80
N ALA A 113 11.24 6.00 -5.38
CA ALA A 113 12.07 6.95 -6.13
C ALA A 113 13.56 6.54 -6.17
N LEU A 114 14.04 5.82 -5.15
CA LEU A 114 15.41 5.32 -5.10
C LEU A 114 15.65 4.12 -6.02
N ILE A 115 14.63 3.26 -6.22
CA ILE A 115 14.82 1.96 -6.89
C ILE A 115 14.14 1.87 -8.26
N LEU A 116 13.12 2.70 -8.55
CA LEU A 116 12.32 2.61 -9.77
C LEU A 116 12.59 3.76 -10.73
N PRO A 117 12.42 3.53 -12.05
CA PRO A 117 12.40 4.60 -13.05
C PRO A 117 11.28 5.62 -12.77
N PRO A 118 11.44 6.90 -13.19
CA PRO A 118 10.53 7.98 -12.81
C PRO A 118 9.06 7.69 -13.06
N LEU A 119 8.71 7.23 -14.26
CA LEU A 119 7.32 6.96 -14.65
C LEU A 119 6.72 5.79 -13.85
N VAL A 120 7.51 4.73 -13.64
CA VAL A 120 7.11 3.56 -12.87
C VAL A 120 6.95 3.92 -11.39
N ALA A 121 7.87 4.73 -10.84
CA ALA A 121 7.79 5.22 -9.46
C ALA A 121 6.51 6.02 -9.21
N VAL A 122 6.11 6.89 -10.15
CA VAL A 122 4.85 7.64 -10.08
C VAL A 122 3.65 6.71 -10.11
N GLY A 123 3.65 5.73 -11.02
CA GLY A 123 2.58 4.71 -11.08
C GLY A 123 2.45 3.96 -9.76
N PHE A 124 3.57 3.47 -9.19
CA PHE A 124 3.57 2.81 -7.87
C PHE A 124 3.12 3.72 -6.74
N ALA A 125 3.44 5.02 -6.77
CA ALA A 125 2.97 5.98 -5.76
C ALA A 125 1.44 6.12 -5.77
N ILE A 126 0.83 6.18 -6.98
CA ILE A 126 -0.63 6.21 -7.13
C ILE A 126 -1.26 4.91 -6.60
N ALA A 127 -0.73 3.76 -7.03
CA ALA A 127 -1.21 2.47 -6.55
C ALA A 127 -1.02 2.31 -5.04
N ALA A 128 0.14 2.70 -4.50
CA ALA A 128 0.43 2.65 -3.07
C ALA A 128 -0.58 3.46 -2.25
N THR A 129 -1.04 4.61 -2.76
CA THR A 129 -2.10 5.39 -2.11
C THR A 129 -3.39 4.57 -1.97
N CYS A 130 -3.86 3.96 -3.06
CA CYS A 130 -5.08 3.14 -3.06
C CYS A 130 -4.92 1.86 -2.23
N PHE A 131 -3.81 1.13 -2.40
CA PHE A 131 -3.54 -0.09 -1.64
C PHE A 131 -3.37 0.19 -0.15
N SER A 132 -2.73 1.30 0.25
CA SER A 132 -2.60 1.65 1.66
C SER A 132 -3.95 1.97 2.30
N ILE A 133 -4.86 2.66 1.58
CA ILE A 133 -6.24 2.86 2.06
C ILE A 133 -6.93 1.50 2.21
N ALA A 134 -6.82 0.61 1.21
CA ALA A 134 -7.42 -0.72 1.25
C ALA A 134 -6.87 -1.57 2.42
N VAL A 135 -5.55 -1.58 2.63
CA VAL A 135 -4.89 -2.26 3.77
C VAL A 135 -5.41 -1.74 5.10
N LEU A 136 -5.55 -0.42 5.25
CA LEU A 136 -6.03 0.18 6.49
C LEU A 136 -7.52 -0.07 6.74
N THR A 137 -8.37 -0.08 5.70
CA THR A 137 -9.79 -0.40 5.84
C THR A 137 -10.00 -1.88 6.13
N ASP A 138 -9.19 -2.76 5.55
CA ASP A 138 -9.22 -4.19 5.84
C ASP A 138 -8.76 -4.49 7.28
N LEU A 139 -7.70 -3.82 7.74
CA LEU A 139 -7.20 -3.94 9.12
C LEU A 139 -8.23 -3.50 10.17
N GLU A 140 -9.02 -2.46 9.87
CA GLU A 140 -9.98 -1.89 10.82
C GLU A 140 -11.34 -2.59 10.82
N ALA A 141 -11.83 -2.97 9.66
CA ALA A 141 -13.20 -3.43 9.50
C ALA A 141 -13.37 -4.62 8.54
N MET A 142 -12.28 -5.15 7.98
CA MET A 142 -12.29 -6.19 6.95
C MET A 142 -13.15 -5.79 5.72
N ILE A 143 -13.05 -4.52 5.33
CA ILE A 143 -13.76 -3.95 4.19
C ILE A 143 -12.75 -3.56 3.11
N LEU A 144 -12.93 -4.13 1.93
CA LEU A 144 -12.18 -3.78 0.73
C LEU A 144 -13.14 -3.17 -0.30
N HIS A 145 -12.92 -1.93 -0.68
CA HIS A 145 -13.74 -1.21 -1.65
C HIS A 145 -13.28 -1.52 -3.08
N PRO A 146 -14.12 -2.16 -3.94
CA PRO A 146 -13.73 -2.51 -5.31
C PRO A 146 -13.27 -1.31 -6.14
N SER A 147 -13.90 -0.14 -5.98
CA SER A 147 -13.53 1.08 -6.70
C SER A 147 -12.08 1.52 -6.46
N LEU A 148 -11.60 1.44 -5.21
CA LEU A 148 -10.19 1.73 -4.87
C LEU A 148 -9.23 0.75 -5.54
N LEU A 149 -9.61 -0.53 -5.60
CA LEU A 149 -8.79 -1.58 -6.18
C LEU A 149 -8.74 -1.48 -7.71
N VAL A 150 -9.84 -1.09 -8.35
CA VAL A 150 -9.84 -0.76 -9.79
C VAL A 150 -8.94 0.45 -10.05
N MET A 151 -9.05 1.52 -9.26
CA MET A 151 -8.16 2.69 -9.37
C MET A 151 -6.70 2.32 -9.14
N ALA A 152 -6.42 1.39 -8.23
CA ALA A 152 -5.07 0.88 -7.99
C ALA A 152 -4.52 0.09 -9.19
N ALA A 153 -5.35 -0.65 -9.91
CA ALA A 153 -4.95 -1.46 -11.07
C ALA A 153 -4.67 -0.63 -12.32
N MET A 154 -5.38 0.49 -12.50
CA MET A 154 -5.29 1.31 -13.73
C MET A 154 -3.87 1.74 -14.11
N PRO A 155 -3.02 2.28 -13.19
CA PRO A 155 -1.66 2.66 -13.55
C PRO A 155 -0.83 1.46 -13.99
N GLY A 156 -1.04 0.28 -13.40
CA GLY A 156 -0.36 -0.96 -13.79
C GLY A 156 -0.65 -1.34 -15.24
N CYS A 157 -1.93 -1.39 -15.60
CA CYS A 157 -2.37 -1.63 -16.98
C CYS A 157 -1.88 -0.52 -17.93
N GLY A 158 -1.92 0.74 -17.51
CA GLY A 158 -1.46 1.86 -18.31
C GLY A 158 0.03 1.79 -18.63
N LEU A 159 0.85 1.50 -17.63
CA LEU A 159 2.30 1.31 -17.80
C LEU A 159 2.60 0.09 -18.70
N ALA A 160 1.84 -0.98 -18.57
CA ALA A 160 1.96 -2.16 -19.42
C ALA A 160 1.60 -1.83 -20.89
N ALA A 161 0.53 -1.06 -21.12
CA ALA A 161 0.10 -0.66 -22.46
C ALA A 161 1.14 0.19 -23.21
N ILE A 162 1.94 1.00 -22.50
CA ILE A 162 3.01 1.80 -23.10
C ILE A 162 4.39 1.16 -23.00
N HIS A 163 4.45 -0.14 -22.64
CA HIS A 163 5.68 -0.90 -22.47
C HIS A 163 6.71 -0.24 -21.53
N ALA A 164 6.26 0.58 -20.57
CA ALA A 164 7.14 1.27 -19.63
C ALA A 164 7.93 0.31 -18.71
N TRP A 165 7.49 -0.94 -18.61
CA TRP A 165 8.12 -1.98 -17.79
C TRP A 165 9.42 -2.53 -18.37
N GLN A 166 9.66 -2.40 -19.68
CA GLN A 166 10.89 -2.89 -20.32
C GLN A 166 12.17 -2.35 -19.69
N VAL A 167 12.08 -1.14 -19.12
CA VAL A 167 13.21 -0.49 -18.42
C VAL A 167 13.57 -1.17 -17.11
N THR A 168 12.63 -1.90 -16.50
CA THR A 168 12.81 -2.56 -15.20
C THR A 168 13.20 -4.04 -15.32
N GLY A 169 13.17 -4.59 -16.53
CA GLY A 169 13.29 -6.04 -16.75
C GLY A 169 12.04 -6.83 -16.29
N TRP A 170 11.06 -6.19 -15.72
CA TRP A 170 9.77 -6.79 -15.38
C TRP A 170 8.93 -6.71 -16.64
N HIS A 171 8.92 -7.78 -17.37
CA HIS A 171 8.12 -7.84 -18.56
C HIS A 171 6.66 -7.88 -18.16
N THR A 172 5.95 -6.86 -18.45
CA THR A 172 4.51 -6.95 -18.61
C THR A 172 4.15 -6.09 -19.81
N ASP A 173 3.77 -6.73 -20.86
CA ASP A 173 2.95 -6.11 -21.87
C ASP A 173 1.49 -6.11 -21.39
N LEU A 174 0.61 -5.51 -22.14
CA LEU A 174 -0.80 -5.45 -21.77
C LEU A 174 -1.44 -6.84 -21.65
N ALA A 175 -0.97 -7.83 -22.45
CA ALA A 175 -1.47 -9.20 -22.41
C ALA A 175 -1.10 -9.86 -21.07
N ASP A 176 0.13 -9.69 -20.59
CA ASP A 176 0.57 -10.16 -19.28
C ASP A 176 -0.21 -9.50 -18.14
N ALA A 177 -0.44 -8.19 -18.20
CA ALA A 177 -1.24 -7.49 -17.18
C ALA A 177 -2.66 -8.05 -17.14
N MET A 178 -3.30 -8.26 -18.29
CA MET A 178 -4.64 -8.84 -18.38
C MET A 178 -4.68 -10.30 -17.92
N ALA A 179 -3.67 -11.10 -18.29
CA ALA A 179 -3.52 -12.45 -17.78
C ALA A 179 -3.33 -12.45 -16.26
N GLY A 180 -2.57 -11.49 -15.72
CA GLY A 180 -2.41 -11.27 -14.28
C GLY A 180 -3.71 -10.97 -13.57
N VAL A 181 -4.57 -10.12 -14.14
CA VAL A 181 -5.93 -9.86 -13.62
C VAL A 181 -6.74 -11.16 -13.55
N VAL A 182 -6.75 -11.93 -14.63
CA VAL A 182 -7.53 -13.19 -14.72
C VAL A 182 -7.01 -14.23 -13.72
N VAL A 183 -5.70 -14.44 -13.66
CA VAL A 183 -5.08 -15.39 -12.72
C VAL A 183 -5.23 -14.92 -11.27
N GLY A 184 -4.99 -13.62 -11.03
CA GLY A 184 -5.12 -13.00 -9.71
C GLY A 184 -6.53 -13.13 -9.13
N ALA A 185 -7.58 -12.90 -9.92
CA ALA A 185 -8.96 -13.14 -9.50
C ALA A 185 -9.30 -14.63 -9.44
N GLY A 186 -8.89 -15.38 -10.47
CA GLY A 186 -9.28 -16.78 -10.67
C GLY A 186 -8.80 -17.71 -9.58
N VAL A 187 -7.54 -17.56 -9.14
CA VAL A 187 -6.96 -18.42 -8.11
C VAL A 187 -7.71 -18.35 -6.79
N PRO A 188 -7.95 -17.17 -6.17
CA PRO A 188 -8.72 -17.13 -4.91
C PRO A 188 -10.19 -17.47 -5.11
N ILE A 189 -10.80 -17.21 -6.28
CA ILE A 189 -12.17 -17.64 -6.60
C ILE A 189 -12.25 -19.18 -6.60
N LEU A 190 -11.32 -19.84 -7.29
CA LEU A 190 -11.27 -21.31 -7.36
C LEU A 190 -10.99 -21.92 -5.98
N ALA A 191 -10.02 -21.37 -5.25
CA ALA A 191 -9.72 -21.79 -3.89
C ALA A 191 -10.93 -21.66 -2.95
N ASN A 192 -11.65 -20.54 -3.05
CA ASN A 192 -12.87 -20.30 -2.29
C ASN A 192 -14.01 -21.24 -2.68
N ALA A 193 -14.18 -21.55 -3.98
CA ALA A 193 -15.17 -22.51 -4.45
C ALA A 193 -14.89 -23.91 -3.90
N LEU A 194 -13.63 -24.35 -3.94
CA LEU A 194 -13.20 -25.66 -3.40
C LEU A 194 -13.38 -25.73 -1.87
N TYR A 195 -13.03 -24.64 -1.16
CA TYR A 195 -13.21 -24.57 0.28
C TYR A 195 -14.70 -24.62 0.66
N ARG A 196 -15.55 -23.85 -0.04
CA ARG A 196 -16.99 -23.83 0.15
C ARG A 196 -17.62 -25.19 -0.14
N TRP A 197 -17.16 -25.89 -1.18
CA TRP A 197 -17.63 -27.23 -1.49
C TRP A 197 -17.34 -28.23 -0.35
N ARG A 198 -16.17 -28.11 0.29
CA ARG A 198 -15.76 -29.03 1.39
C ARG A 198 -16.30 -28.62 2.76
N ARG A 199 -16.40 -27.34 3.06
CA ARG A 199 -16.69 -26.82 4.40
C ARG A 199 -18.03 -26.10 4.52
N GLY A 200 -18.74 -25.85 3.42
CA GLY A 200 -20.02 -25.13 3.41
C GLY A 200 -19.92 -23.63 3.67
N GLN A 201 -18.71 -23.08 3.83
CA GLN A 201 -18.44 -21.67 4.17
C GLN A 201 -17.44 -21.06 3.21
N ASN A 202 -17.48 -19.74 3.06
CA ASN A 202 -16.50 -19.00 2.25
C ASN A 202 -15.19 -18.84 3.03
N GLY A 203 -14.06 -19.13 2.36
CA GLY A 203 -12.71 -18.92 2.90
C GLY A 203 -12.18 -17.51 2.65
N PHE A 204 -12.55 -16.90 1.49
CA PHE A 204 -12.15 -15.56 1.08
C PHE A 204 -13.36 -14.66 0.91
N GLY A 205 -13.19 -13.35 1.20
CA GLY A 205 -14.16 -12.33 0.91
C GLY A 205 -14.18 -11.93 -0.57
N GLN A 206 -15.27 -11.30 -1.03
CA GLN A 206 -15.33 -10.79 -2.41
C GLN A 206 -14.26 -9.73 -2.68
N GLY A 207 -13.92 -8.93 -1.66
CA GLY A 207 -12.87 -7.92 -1.75
C GLY A 207 -11.49 -8.49 -2.06
N ASP A 208 -11.19 -9.70 -1.55
CA ASP A 208 -9.91 -10.37 -1.78
C ASP A 208 -9.71 -10.73 -3.27
N PHE A 209 -10.79 -11.03 -4.00
CA PHE A 209 -10.75 -11.31 -5.44
C PHE A 209 -10.34 -10.06 -6.23
N TRP A 210 -10.94 -8.91 -5.89
CA TRP A 210 -10.60 -7.63 -6.51
C TRP A 210 -9.17 -7.20 -6.17
N LEU A 211 -8.75 -7.39 -4.92
CA LEU A 211 -7.39 -7.09 -4.49
C LEU A 211 -6.36 -7.94 -5.24
N SER A 212 -6.60 -9.25 -5.33
CA SER A 212 -5.71 -10.17 -6.05
C SER A 212 -5.66 -9.86 -7.54
N ALA A 213 -6.80 -9.49 -8.15
CA ALA A 213 -6.85 -9.03 -9.53
C ALA A 213 -6.03 -7.74 -9.75
N ALA A 214 -6.14 -6.77 -8.83
CA ALA A 214 -5.38 -5.54 -8.90
C ALA A 214 -3.88 -5.78 -8.76
N VAL A 215 -3.45 -6.65 -7.85
CA VAL A 215 -2.05 -7.08 -7.73
C VAL A 215 -1.57 -7.77 -9.01
N GLY A 216 -2.40 -8.63 -9.59
CA GLY A 216 -2.10 -9.31 -10.85
C GLY A 216 -1.94 -8.35 -12.02
N ALA A 217 -2.73 -7.28 -12.10
CA ALA A 217 -2.60 -6.23 -13.11
C ALA A 217 -1.23 -5.54 -13.11
N TRP A 218 -0.61 -5.45 -11.95
CA TRP A 218 0.71 -4.85 -11.77
C TRP A 218 1.86 -5.82 -12.02
N LEU A 219 1.71 -7.04 -11.53
CA LEU A 219 2.80 -8.00 -11.44
C LEU A 219 2.74 -9.10 -12.50
N GLY A 220 1.66 -9.13 -13.30
CA GLY A 220 1.43 -10.21 -14.24
C GLY A 220 1.04 -11.53 -13.53
N PRO A 221 0.83 -12.61 -14.30
CA PRO A 221 0.29 -13.86 -13.76
C PRO A 221 1.25 -14.58 -12.80
N VAL A 222 2.56 -14.58 -13.11
CA VAL A 222 3.56 -15.33 -12.33
C VAL A 222 3.86 -14.64 -11.02
N TYR A 223 4.23 -13.36 -11.07
CA TYR A 223 4.59 -12.62 -9.87
C TYR A 223 3.36 -12.25 -9.02
N GLY A 224 2.19 -12.06 -9.64
CA GLY A 224 0.92 -11.91 -8.93
C GLY A 224 0.56 -13.15 -8.11
N LEU A 225 0.76 -14.34 -8.70
CA LEU A 225 0.60 -15.61 -7.98
C LEU A 225 1.63 -15.77 -6.85
N LEU A 226 2.89 -15.40 -7.09
CA LEU A 226 3.93 -15.43 -6.06
C LEU A 226 3.59 -14.51 -4.89
N ALA A 227 3.15 -13.28 -5.16
CA ALA A 227 2.71 -12.34 -4.13
C ALA A 227 1.52 -12.89 -3.32
N PHE A 228 0.56 -13.51 -3.99
CA PHE A 228 -0.57 -14.19 -3.34
C PHE A 228 -0.11 -15.33 -2.42
N LEU A 229 0.81 -16.19 -2.87
CA LEU A 229 1.36 -17.28 -2.06
C LEU A 229 2.15 -16.76 -0.86
N ILE A 230 2.96 -15.72 -1.04
CA ILE A 230 3.68 -15.07 0.09
C ILE A 230 2.67 -14.54 1.12
N ALA A 231 1.63 -13.85 0.66
CA ALA A 231 0.58 -13.34 1.55
C ALA A 231 -0.14 -14.47 2.32
N CYS A 232 -0.44 -15.58 1.64
CA CYS A 232 -1.01 -16.78 2.29
C CYS A 232 -0.07 -17.36 3.36
N CYS A 233 1.24 -17.47 3.07
CA CYS A 233 2.23 -17.96 4.03
C CYS A 233 2.34 -17.05 5.25
N ILE A 234 2.41 -15.72 5.04
CA ILE A 234 2.46 -14.75 6.13
C ILE A 234 1.18 -14.82 6.97
N GLY A 235 0.01 -14.84 6.33
CA GLY A 235 -1.28 -14.94 7.01
C GLY A 235 -1.41 -16.24 7.81
N ALA A 236 -0.97 -17.38 7.25
CA ALA A 236 -0.95 -18.65 7.95
C ALA A 236 -0.01 -18.64 9.15
N ALA A 237 1.20 -18.11 9.01
CA ALA A 237 2.17 -18.01 10.10
C ALA A 237 1.63 -17.14 11.26
N ILE A 238 1.03 -15.99 10.94
CA ILE A 238 0.41 -15.10 11.94
C ILE A 238 -0.80 -15.79 12.58
N GLY A 239 -1.65 -16.48 11.80
CA GLY A 239 -2.79 -17.23 12.31
C GLY A 239 -2.38 -18.32 13.29
N ILE A 240 -1.39 -19.13 12.95
CA ILE A 240 -0.83 -20.15 13.82
C ILE A 240 -0.25 -19.53 15.10
N TYR A 241 0.52 -18.45 14.98
CA TYR A 241 1.05 -17.75 16.14
C TYR A 241 -0.03 -17.25 17.10
N LEU A 242 -1.13 -16.69 16.57
CA LEU A 242 -2.25 -16.20 17.38
C LEU A 242 -3.00 -17.35 18.08
N ILE A 243 -3.14 -18.50 17.41
CA ILE A 243 -3.74 -19.71 18.00
C ILE A 243 -2.88 -20.24 19.15
N ILE A 244 -1.56 -20.35 18.95
CA ILE A 244 -0.62 -20.81 19.99
C ILE A 244 -0.63 -19.87 21.21
N ARG A 245 -0.91 -18.58 21.01
CA ARG A 245 -1.01 -17.59 22.09
C ARG A 245 -2.41 -17.46 22.72
N ASP A 246 -3.31 -18.35 22.40
CA ASP A 246 -4.71 -18.33 22.86
C ASP A 246 -5.46 -17.01 22.58
N ARG A 247 -5.03 -16.29 21.54
CA ARG A 247 -5.63 -15.02 21.12
C ARG A 247 -6.59 -15.15 19.95
N ALA A 248 -6.66 -16.32 19.33
CA ALA A 248 -7.53 -16.64 18.22
C ALA A 248 -7.91 -18.12 18.22
N ASN A 249 -9.05 -18.43 17.61
CA ASN A 249 -9.49 -19.80 17.34
C ASN A 249 -9.30 -20.10 15.84
N ALA A 250 -9.35 -21.37 15.47
CA ALA A 250 -9.22 -21.81 14.08
C ALA A 250 -10.28 -21.21 13.11
N VAL A 251 -11.33 -20.58 13.65
CA VAL A 251 -12.42 -19.92 12.89
C VAL A 251 -12.26 -18.38 12.88
N THR A 252 -11.27 -17.83 13.57
CA THR A 252 -11.04 -16.37 13.62
C THR A 252 -10.63 -15.87 12.24
N ARG A 253 -11.37 -14.89 11.72
CA ARG A 253 -11.06 -14.26 10.44
C ARG A 253 -9.87 -13.35 10.59
N LEU A 254 -8.93 -13.44 9.66
CA LEU A 254 -7.79 -12.54 9.56
C LEU A 254 -7.98 -11.61 8.36
N PRO A 255 -7.53 -10.34 8.46
CA PRO A 255 -7.61 -9.40 7.36
C PRO A 255 -6.59 -9.78 6.27
N PHE A 256 -7.02 -10.55 5.27
CA PHE A 256 -6.13 -11.04 4.20
C PHE A 256 -5.59 -9.91 3.32
N GLY A 257 -6.38 -8.85 3.14
CA GLY A 257 -5.97 -7.67 2.39
C GLY A 257 -4.75 -6.97 2.98
N VAL A 258 -4.53 -7.05 4.29
CA VAL A 258 -3.32 -6.54 4.94
C VAL A 258 -2.08 -7.30 4.46
N PHE A 259 -2.17 -8.62 4.36
CA PHE A 259 -1.03 -9.45 3.94
C PHE A 259 -0.74 -9.29 2.45
N LEU A 260 -1.75 -9.36 1.60
CA LEU A 260 -1.57 -9.24 0.15
C LEU A 260 -1.22 -7.81 -0.28
N GLY A 261 -1.92 -6.80 0.26
CA GLY A 261 -1.61 -5.40 -0.01
C GLY A 261 -0.24 -5.00 0.51
N GLY A 262 0.13 -5.46 1.72
CA GLY A 262 1.47 -5.26 2.29
C GLY A 262 2.56 -5.92 1.44
N THR A 263 2.34 -7.14 0.95
CA THR A 263 3.26 -7.82 0.04
C THR A 263 3.44 -7.03 -1.25
N PHE A 264 2.34 -6.54 -1.84
CA PHE A 264 2.42 -5.69 -3.05
C PHE A 264 3.24 -4.42 -2.81
N LEU A 265 2.98 -3.69 -1.72
CA LEU A 265 3.70 -2.46 -1.40
C LEU A 265 5.22 -2.67 -1.26
N LEU A 266 5.63 -3.84 -0.80
CA LEU A 266 7.06 -4.19 -0.63
C LEU A 266 7.63 -4.95 -1.83
N PHE A 267 6.80 -5.33 -2.80
CA PHE A 267 7.21 -6.21 -3.92
C PHE A 267 8.38 -5.68 -4.74
N PRO A 268 8.49 -4.37 -5.05
CA PRO A 268 9.66 -3.85 -5.74
C PRO A 268 10.99 -4.17 -5.04
N ASN A 269 10.99 -4.20 -3.70
CA ASN A 269 12.17 -4.57 -2.91
C ASN A 269 12.45 -6.09 -2.95
N ILE A 270 11.39 -6.89 -2.99
CA ILE A 270 11.51 -8.36 -3.07
C ILE A 270 12.20 -8.74 -4.38
N LEU A 271 11.86 -8.08 -5.48
CA LEU A 271 12.48 -8.34 -6.78
C LEU A 271 13.97 -7.95 -6.83
N LEU A 272 14.39 -6.92 -6.09
CA LEU A 272 15.81 -6.57 -6.00
C LEU A 272 16.66 -7.64 -5.31
N LEU A 273 16.04 -8.51 -4.50
CA LEU A 273 16.73 -9.65 -3.87
C LEU A 273 16.98 -10.81 -4.82
N PHE A 274 16.32 -10.80 -5.97
CA PHE A 274 16.44 -11.82 -7.02
C PHE A 274 16.83 -11.13 -8.33
N PRO A 275 18.11 -10.68 -8.46
CA PRO A 275 18.57 -10.09 -9.72
C PRO A 275 18.52 -11.15 -10.81
N TRP A 276 17.85 -10.83 -11.90
CA TRP A 276 17.69 -11.67 -13.11
C TRP A 276 18.81 -11.43 -14.10
#